data_f6abc2bbc5df73fabd02f9ee00d961b4
#
_entry.id   f6abc2bbc5df73fabd02f9ee00d961b4
#
_cell.length_a   1.000
_cell.length_b   1.000
_cell.length_c   1.000
_cell.angle_alpha   90.00
_cell.angle_beta   90.00
_cell.angle_gamma   90.00
#
_symmetry.space_group_name_H-M   'P 1'
#
loop_
_entity.id
_entity.type
_entity.pdbx_description
1 polymer ?
#
loop_
_entity_poly.entity_id
_entity_poly.type
_entity_poly.pdbx_seq_one_letter_code
_entity_poly.pdbx_strand_id
1 'polypeptide(L)'
;MLFRSIYNLGAQSHVKVSFEMPEYTADVDGMGTLRVLEAVRLLGMEKRVRIYQASTSELYGLVQEIPQRETTPFYPRSPYGVAKIYGYWITKNYRESYGMYACTGILFNHESPRRGETFVTRKITRGL
;
A
#
# COMPACT_ATOMS: atom_id res chain seq x y z
N MET A 1 20.87 17.63 -5.90
CA MET A 1 20.12 17.50 -4.62
C MET A 1 19.67 16.05 -4.48
N LEU A 2 20.13 15.34 -3.46
CA LEU A 2 19.76 13.94 -3.27
C LEU A 2 18.61 13.90 -2.28
N PHE A 3 17.44 13.39 -2.70
CA PHE A 3 16.31 13.13 -1.80
C PHE A 3 16.70 12.09 -0.74
N ARG A 4 16.11 12.21 0.46
CA ARG A 4 16.40 11.32 1.60
C ARG A 4 15.24 10.39 1.94
N SER A 5 14.05 10.68 1.46
CA SER A 5 12.85 9.92 1.79
C SER A 5 11.93 9.79 0.59
N ILE A 6 11.33 8.61 0.45
CA ILE A 6 10.30 8.31 -0.52
C ILE A 6 9.05 7.92 0.25
N TYR A 7 7.93 8.58 -0.02
CA TYR A 7 6.61 8.21 0.45
C TYR A 7 5.82 7.69 -0.74
N ASN A 8 5.78 6.37 -0.91
CA ASN A 8 5.03 5.76 -1.99
C ASN A 8 3.55 5.64 -1.60
N LEU A 9 2.76 6.58 -2.08
CA LEU A 9 1.30 6.64 -1.89
C LEU A 9 0.54 6.30 -3.19
N GLY A 10 1.27 6.04 -4.29
CA GLY A 10 0.69 5.71 -5.59
C GLY A 10 -0.02 4.36 -5.55
N ALA A 11 -1.30 4.36 -5.90
CA ALA A 11 -2.11 3.13 -5.95
C ALA A 11 -3.40 3.33 -6.75
N GLN A 12 -3.90 2.24 -7.34
CA GLN A 12 -5.30 2.11 -7.68
C GLN A 12 -6.05 1.71 -6.39
N SER A 13 -6.62 2.66 -5.66
CA SER A 13 -7.11 2.45 -4.29
C SER A 13 -8.61 2.15 -4.18
N HIS A 14 -9.32 2.01 -5.29
CA HIS A 14 -10.75 1.74 -5.30
C HIS A 14 -11.03 0.24 -5.38
N VAL A 15 -11.47 -0.38 -4.28
CA VAL A 15 -11.68 -1.83 -4.16
C VAL A 15 -12.58 -2.37 -5.28
N LYS A 16 -13.70 -1.72 -5.58
CA LYS A 16 -14.60 -2.18 -6.65
C LYS A 16 -13.90 -2.23 -8.01
N VAL A 17 -13.15 -1.20 -8.35
CA VAL A 17 -12.40 -1.15 -9.63
C VAL A 17 -11.38 -2.27 -9.73
N SER A 18 -10.83 -2.76 -8.62
CA SER A 18 -9.88 -3.87 -8.66
C SER A 18 -10.49 -5.19 -9.17
N PHE A 19 -11.80 -5.38 -9.02
CA PHE A 19 -12.49 -6.53 -9.61
C PHE A 19 -12.74 -6.37 -11.11
N GLU A 20 -12.86 -5.13 -11.58
CA GLU A 20 -13.06 -4.80 -13.00
C GLU A 20 -11.73 -4.77 -13.77
N MET A 21 -10.64 -4.38 -13.09
CA MET A 21 -9.30 -4.20 -13.68
C MET A 21 -8.21 -4.85 -12.78
N PRO A 22 -8.24 -6.18 -12.57
CA PRO A 22 -7.33 -6.83 -11.61
C PRO A 22 -5.87 -6.78 -12.04
N GLU A 23 -5.56 -6.95 -13.34
CA GLU A 23 -4.19 -6.88 -13.84
C GLU A 23 -3.57 -5.49 -13.68
N TYR A 24 -4.32 -4.44 -14.02
CA TYR A 24 -3.89 -3.06 -13.81
C TYR A 24 -3.64 -2.78 -12.32
N THR A 25 -4.54 -3.24 -11.46
CA THR A 25 -4.40 -3.09 -10.00
C THR A 25 -3.14 -3.81 -9.50
N ALA A 26 -2.88 -5.03 -9.97
CA ALA A 26 -1.67 -5.79 -9.60
C ALA A 26 -0.39 -5.09 -10.08
N ASP A 27 -0.39 -4.57 -11.31
CA ASP A 27 0.77 -3.88 -11.88
C ASP A 27 1.07 -2.57 -11.12
N VAL A 28 0.06 -1.76 -10.85
CA VAL A 28 0.23 -0.48 -10.15
C VAL A 28 0.59 -0.70 -8.68
N ASP A 29 -0.18 -1.50 -7.96
CA ASP A 29 -0.09 -1.59 -6.49
C ASP A 29 0.99 -2.56 -6.03
N GLY A 30 1.13 -3.70 -6.71
CA GLY A 30 2.14 -4.71 -6.40
C GLY A 30 3.47 -4.42 -7.09
N MET A 31 3.48 -4.49 -8.42
CA MET A 31 4.70 -4.29 -9.21
C MET A 31 5.24 -2.87 -9.10
N GLY A 32 4.37 -1.86 -8.98
CA GLY A 32 4.79 -0.48 -8.74
C GLY A 32 5.62 -0.34 -7.48
N THR A 33 5.23 -1.02 -6.39
CA THR A 33 6.02 -1.07 -5.15
C THR A 33 7.40 -1.69 -5.39
N LEU A 34 7.46 -2.84 -6.06
CA LEU A 34 8.73 -3.48 -6.40
C LEU A 34 9.63 -2.57 -7.23
N ARG A 35 9.09 -1.89 -8.24
CA ARG A 35 9.86 -0.97 -9.11
C ARG A 35 10.50 0.16 -8.33
N VAL A 36 9.82 0.72 -7.33
CA VAL A 36 10.40 1.76 -6.45
C VAL A 36 11.56 1.20 -5.63
N LEU A 37 11.39 0.02 -5.02
CA LEU A 37 12.44 -0.64 -4.24
C LEU A 37 13.65 -0.98 -5.10
N GLU A 38 13.43 -1.55 -6.28
CA GLU A 38 14.49 -1.89 -7.25
C GLU A 38 15.23 -0.64 -7.75
N ALA A 39 14.54 0.44 -8.02
CA ALA A 39 15.20 1.69 -8.42
C ALA A 39 16.17 2.19 -7.35
N VAL A 40 15.79 2.13 -6.07
CA VAL A 40 16.69 2.50 -4.95
C VAL A 40 17.88 1.56 -4.86
N ARG A 41 17.66 0.24 -5.04
CA ARG A 41 18.72 -0.76 -5.03
C ARG A 41 19.71 -0.58 -6.19
N LEU A 42 19.19 -0.46 -7.41
CA LEU A 42 20.02 -0.30 -8.61
C LEU A 42 20.86 0.99 -8.59
N LEU A 43 20.40 2.02 -7.90
CA LEU A 43 21.15 3.27 -7.72
C LEU A 43 22.14 3.23 -6.54
N GLY A 44 22.27 2.09 -5.83
CA GLY A 44 23.15 1.96 -4.67
C GLY A 44 22.78 2.90 -3.52
N MET A 45 21.48 3.16 -3.34
CA MET A 45 20.96 4.13 -2.36
C MET A 45 20.32 3.49 -1.13
N GLU A 46 20.48 2.17 -0.93
CA GLU A 46 19.82 1.37 0.12
C GLU A 46 20.07 1.90 1.54
N LYS A 47 21.29 2.40 1.79
CA LYS A 47 21.68 2.93 3.10
C LYS A 47 21.41 4.44 3.27
N ARG A 48 20.95 5.11 2.22
CA ARG A 48 20.80 6.57 2.17
C ARG A 48 19.35 7.03 2.14
N VAL A 49 18.47 6.22 1.57
CA VAL A 49 17.05 6.55 1.35
C VAL A 49 16.17 5.81 2.34
N ARG A 50 15.22 6.53 2.93
CA ARG A 50 14.16 5.98 3.74
C ARG A 50 12.91 5.83 2.89
N ILE A 51 12.27 4.65 2.94
CA ILE A 51 11.10 4.35 2.13
C ILE A 51 9.91 4.10 3.06
N TYR A 52 8.83 4.81 2.85
CA TYR A 52 7.53 4.53 3.41
C TYR A 52 6.61 4.03 2.30
N GLN A 53 6.12 2.81 2.44
CA GLN A 53 5.12 2.21 1.56
C GLN A 53 3.74 2.29 2.22
N ALA A 54 2.82 3.01 1.60
CA ALA A 54 1.43 2.99 2.05
C ALA A 54 0.78 1.65 1.73
N SER A 55 0.25 1.01 2.78
CA SER A 55 -0.59 -0.17 2.67
C SER A 55 -2.00 0.13 3.16
N THR A 56 -2.76 -0.86 3.55
CA THR A 56 -4.19 -0.72 3.77
C THR A 56 -4.71 -1.72 4.80
N SER A 57 -5.79 -1.37 5.51
CA SER A 57 -6.54 -2.31 6.35
C SER A 57 -7.18 -3.47 5.57
N GLU A 58 -7.31 -3.32 4.22
CA GLU A 58 -7.80 -4.40 3.34
C GLU A 58 -6.88 -5.64 3.30
N LEU A 59 -5.66 -5.54 3.86
CA LEU A 59 -4.81 -6.71 4.10
C LEU A 59 -5.51 -7.72 5.02
N TYR A 60 -6.22 -7.24 6.05
CA TYR A 60 -6.92 -8.08 7.01
C TYR A 60 -8.15 -8.77 6.40
N GLY A 61 -8.87 -8.09 5.50
CA GLY A 61 -10.01 -8.64 4.75
C GLY A 61 -11.03 -9.38 5.60
N LEU A 62 -11.05 -10.72 5.53
CA LEU A 62 -11.81 -11.55 6.46
C LEU A 62 -11.05 -11.61 7.79
N VAL A 63 -11.43 -10.75 8.71
CA VAL A 63 -10.73 -10.52 9.98
C VAL A 63 -10.57 -11.80 10.78
N GLN A 64 -9.35 -12.16 11.13
CA GLN A 64 -9.00 -13.37 11.88
C GLN A 64 -8.88 -13.11 13.38
N GLU A 65 -8.77 -11.87 13.82
CA GLU A 65 -8.59 -11.46 15.21
C GLU A 65 -9.22 -10.07 15.44
N ILE A 66 -9.87 -9.88 16.58
CA ILE A 66 -10.47 -8.62 17.02
C ILE A 66 -9.98 -8.28 18.44
N PRO A 67 -9.33 -7.13 18.67
CA PRO A 67 -8.88 -6.12 17.69
C PRO A 67 -7.72 -6.62 16.81
N GLN A 68 -7.58 -6.05 15.59
CA GLN A 68 -6.44 -6.35 14.73
C GLN A 68 -5.15 -5.76 15.31
N ARG A 69 -4.05 -6.45 15.03
CA ARG A 69 -2.67 -6.06 15.38
C ARG A 69 -1.76 -6.26 14.16
N GLU A 70 -0.53 -5.81 14.25
CA GLU A 70 0.47 -6.05 13.20
C GLU A 70 0.80 -7.53 12.99
N THR A 71 0.52 -8.37 14.01
CA THR A 71 0.70 -9.83 13.97
C THR A 71 -0.53 -10.60 13.52
N THR A 72 -1.69 -9.95 13.40
CA THR A 72 -2.93 -10.59 12.94
C THR A 72 -2.74 -11.12 11.52
N PRO A 73 -3.08 -12.40 11.24
CA PRO A 73 -2.97 -12.96 9.92
C PRO A 73 -3.77 -12.18 8.88
N PHE A 74 -3.17 -11.96 7.71
CA PHE A 74 -3.85 -11.33 6.60
C PHE A 74 -4.73 -12.32 5.84
N TYR A 75 -5.92 -11.87 5.46
CA TYR A 75 -6.86 -12.65 4.65
C TYR A 75 -7.60 -11.74 3.67
N PRO A 76 -6.93 -11.24 2.61
CA PRO A 76 -7.52 -10.26 1.68
C PRO A 76 -8.73 -10.83 0.95
N ARG A 77 -9.70 -9.97 0.65
CA ARG A 77 -10.96 -10.34 0.01
C ARG A 77 -11.19 -9.59 -1.32
N SER A 78 -10.13 -8.96 -1.86
CA SER A 78 -10.19 -8.25 -3.13
C SER A 78 -8.86 -8.33 -3.87
N PRO A 79 -8.84 -8.20 -5.22
CA PRO A 79 -7.60 -8.08 -5.98
C PRO A 79 -6.72 -6.93 -5.51
N TYR A 80 -7.33 -5.82 -5.07
CA TYR A 80 -6.63 -4.70 -4.43
C TYR A 80 -5.89 -5.14 -3.15
N GLY A 81 -6.58 -5.82 -2.24
CA GLY A 81 -5.98 -6.34 -1.00
C GLY A 81 -4.82 -7.30 -1.29
N VAL A 82 -4.97 -8.20 -2.27
CA VAL A 82 -3.92 -9.14 -2.70
C VAL A 82 -2.71 -8.40 -3.27
N ALA A 83 -2.91 -7.41 -4.13
CA ALA A 83 -1.82 -6.60 -4.68
C ALA A 83 -1.07 -5.82 -3.58
N LYS A 84 -1.81 -5.28 -2.59
CA LYS A 84 -1.23 -4.60 -1.44
C LYS A 84 -0.47 -5.55 -0.50
N ILE A 85 -0.91 -6.80 -0.35
CA ILE A 85 -0.14 -7.83 0.39
C ILE A 85 1.19 -8.11 -0.29
N TYR A 86 1.23 -8.21 -1.62
CA TYR A 86 2.50 -8.32 -2.33
C TYR A 86 3.42 -7.14 -1.99
N GLY A 87 2.90 -5.90 -2.08
CA GLY A 87 3.64 -4.68 -1.72
C GLY A 87 4.16 -4.71 -0.28
N TYR A 88 3.36 -5.19 0.67
CA TYR A 88 3.75 -5.35 2.06
C TYR A 88 4.94 -6.32 2.21
N TRP A 89 4.81 -7.52 1.66
CA TRP A 89 5.82 -8.55 1.82
C TRP A 89 7.10 -8.25 1.05
N ILE A 90 7.01 -7.67 -0.15
CA ILE A 90 8.22 -7.31 -0.90
C ILE A 90 8.98 -6.17 -0.20
N THR A 91 8.29 -5.22 0.42
CA THR A 91 8.93 -4.16 1.22
C THR A 91 9.67 -4.74 2.42
N LYS A 92 9.04 -5.68 3.13
CA LYS A 92 9.68 -6.41 4.24
C LYS A 92 10.88 -7.22 3.76
N ASN A 93 10.75 -7.94 2.66
CA ASN A 93 11.82 -8.74 2.07
C ASN A 93 13.04 -7.86 1.72
N TYR A 94 12.84 -6.73 1.06
CA TYR A 94 13.92 -5.81 0.70
C TYR A 94 14.61 -5.20 1.91
N ARG A 95 13.86 -4.91 2.97
CA ARG A 95 14.44 -4.48 4.25
C ARG A 95 15.37 -5.54 4.83
N GLU A 96 14.93 -6.79 4.85
CA GLU A 96 15.67 -7.90 5.44
C GLU A 96 16.84 -8.36 4.56
N SER A 97 16.64 -8.45 3.24
CA SER A 97 17.64 -8.96 2.29
C SER A 97 18.73 -7.94 1.96
N TYR A 98 18.39 -6.67 1.82
CA TYR A 98 19.32 -5.61 1.39
C TYR A 98 19.62 -4.58 2.48
N GLY A 99 19.02 -4.72 3.66
CA GLY A 99 19.20 -3.79 4.77
C GLY A 99 18.70 -2.38 4.46
N MET A 100 17.66 -2.26 3.63
CA MET A 100 17.01 -0.99 3.33
C MET A 100 16.26 -0.47 4.56
N TYR A 101 16.23 0.85 4.74
CA TYR A 101 15.29 1.47 5.65
C TYR A 101 13.93 1.59 4.95
N ALA A 102 13.16 0.53 4.96
CA ALA A 102 11.84 0.47 4.33
C ALA A 102 10.79 0.02 5.35
N CYS A 103 9.72 0.76 5.48
CA CYS A 103 8.60 0.43 6.36
C CYS A 103 7.26 0.53 5.62
N THR A 104 6.28 -0.21 6.13
CA THR A 104 4.93 -0.24 5.58
C THR A 104 3.95 0.25 6.64
N GLY A 105 3.12 1.24 6.30
CA GLY A 105 2.02 1.68 7.15
C GLY A 105 0.73 0.99 6.76
N ILE A 106 0.05 0.36 7.71
CA ILE A 106 -1.28 -0.22 7.52
C ILE A 106 -2.32 0.87 7.78
N LEU A 107 -2.77 1.52 6.69
CA LEU A 107 -3.70 2.64 6.79
C LEU A 107 -5.13 2.14 6.86
N PHE A 108 -5.85 2.60 7.86
CA PHE A 108 -7.30 2.48 7.94
C PHE A 108 -7.98 3.65 7.22
N ASN A 109 -9.31 3.69 7.22
CA ASN A 109 -10.04 4.79 6.59
C ASN A 109 -9.67 6.13 7.23
N HIS A 110 -9.38 7.09 6.38
CA HIS A 110 -9.06 8.45 6.79
C HIS A 110 -9.72 9.43 5.81
N GLU A 111 -10.23 10.51 6.34
CA GLU A 111 -11.09 11.43 5.61
C GLU A 111 -10.53 12.85 5.63
N SER A 112 -10.84 13.61 4.58
CA SER A 112 -10.53 15.03 4.50
C SER A 112 -11.45 15.71 3.49
N PRO A 113 -11.49 17.05 3.44
CA PRO A 113 -12.20 17.78 2.38
C PRO A 113 -11.74 17.43 0.95
N ARG A 114 -10.56 16.85 0.82
CA ARG A 114 -9.95 16.40 -0.46
C ARG A 114 -10.23 14.94 -0.78
N ARG A 115 -11.01 14.23 0.04
CA ARG A 115 -11.37 12.82 -0.23
C ARG A 115 -12.04 12.69 -1.59
N GLY A 116 -11.66 11.66 -2.35
CA GLY A 116 -12.25 11.38 -3.66
C GLY A 116 -13.76 11.20 -3.61
N GLU A 117 -14.48 11.74 -4.59
CA GLU A 117 -15.94 11.84 -4.62
C GLU A 117 -16.66 10.48 -4.68
N THR A 118 -15.96 9.44 -5.11
CA THR A 118 -16.47 8.06 -5.19
C THR A 118 -16.50 7.34 -3.85
N PHE A 119 -15.85 7.88 -2.82
CA PHE A 119 -15.83 7.28 -1.49
C PHE A 119 -17.06 7.68 -0.67
N VAL A 120 -17.49 6.77 0.22
CA VAL A 120 -18.79 6.85 0.92
C VAL A 120 -19.00 8.15 1.67
N THR A 121 -18.04 8.61 2.45
CA THR A 121 -18.15 9.85 3.23
C THR A 121 -18.32 11.08 2.34
N ARG A 122 -17.56 11.15 1.23
CA ARG A 122 -17.69 12.24 0.28
C ARG A 122 -19.02 12.20 -0.48
N LYS A 123 -19.54 11.02 -0.79
CA LYS A 123 -20.89 10.86 -1.36
C LYS A 123 -21.95 11.42 -0.43
N ILE A 124 -21.88 11.07 0.87
CA ILE A 124 -22.81 11.55 1.88
C ILE A 124 -22.76 13.10 1.97
N THR A 125 -21.56 13.67 2.15
CA THR A 125 -21.42 15.13 2.30
C THR A 125 -21.76 15.95 1.05
N ARG A 126 -21.84 15.33 -0.11
CA ARG A 126 -22.29 15.98 -1.35
C ARG A 126 -23.77 15.76 -1.63
N GLY A 127 -24.38 14.75 -1.03
CA GLY A 127 -25.80 14.45 -1.17
C GLY A 127 -26.70 15.20 -0.18
N LEU A 128 -26.11 15.89 0.77
CA LEU A 128 -26.76 16.81 1.70
C LEU A 128 -26.81 18.21 1.12
#